data_0d93060f21d708be3e82bf2aaed13544
#
_entry.id   0d93060f21d708be3e82bf2aaed13544
#
_cell.length_a   1.000
_cell.length_b   1.000
_cell.length_c   1.000
_cell.angle_alpha   90.00
_cell.angle_beta   90.00
_cell.angle_gamma   90.00
#
_symmetry.space_group_name_H-M   'P 1'
#
loop_
_entity.id
_entity.type
_entity.pdbx_description
1 polymer ?
#
loop_
_entity_poly.entity_id
_entity_poly.type
_entity_poly.pdbx_seq_one_letter_code
_entity_poly.pdbx_strand_id
1 'polypeptide(L)'
;MHKFNFMDEILKQFPNLSDNQRAQFAKLHDLYVEWNAKINVISRKDIDELYTRHVLRSLGIAKIMEFQPGASVMDVGTGGGFPGIPLAILFPETQFYLIDVIAKKIRVVNEVAAGLGLTNVKAEQMRAE
;
A
#
# COMPACT_ATOMS: atom_id res chain seq x y z
N MET A 1 -3.81 28.17 -2.55
CA MET A 1 -4.51 26.88 -2.50
C MET A 1 -3.52 25.77 -2.08
N HIS A 2 -3.79 25.14 -0.99
CA HIS A 2 -2.91 24.10 -0.48
C HIS A 2 -3.21 22.76 -1.14
N LYS A 3 -2.25 22.22 -1.86
CA LYS A 3 -2.34 20.83 -2.27
C LYS A 3 -2.04 19.96 -1.03
N PHE A 4 -2.85 18.94 -0.82
CA PHE A 4 -2.55 17.95 0.20
C PHE A 4 -1.21 17.30 -0.13
N ASN A 5 -0.27 17.40 0.80
CA ASN A 5 1.04 16.80 0.62
C ASN A 5 1.15 15.54 1.47
N PHE A 6 1.11 14.39 0.80
CA PHE A 6 1.19 13.10 1.48
C PHE A 6 2.46 12.92 2.28
N MET A 7 3.60 13.35 1.73
CA MET A 7 4.87 13.18 2.42
C MET A 7 4.91 13.97 3.71
N ASP A 8 4.38 15.19 3.70
CA ASP A 8 4.33 16.02 4.92
C ASP A 8 3.45 15.37 5.97
N GLU A 9 2.28 14.86 5.58
CA GLU A 9 1.37 14.18 6.51
C GLU A 9 1.99 12.90 7.07
N ILE A 10 2.60 12.10 6.21
CA ILE A 10 3.25 10.86 6.63
C ILE A 10 4.38 11.15 7.62
N LEU A 11 5.24 12.11 7.31
CA LEU A 11 6.37 12.48 8.16
C LEU A 11 5.91 13.10 9.48
N LYS A 12 4.81 13.82 9.47
CA LYS A 12 4.21 14.37 10.69
C LYS A 12 3.78 13.27 11.66
N GLN A 13 3.15 12.22 11.13
CA GLN A 13 2.67 11.10 11.94
C GLN A 13 3.78 10.06 12.24
N PHE A 14 4.72 9.91 11.33
CA PHE A 14 5.82 8.95 11.44
C PHE A 14 7.14 9.63 11.15
N PRO A 15 7.69 10.41 12.11
CA PRO A 15 8.89 11.23 11.87
C PRO A 15 10.19 10.42 11.76
N ASN A 16 10.20 9.16 12.17
CA ASN A 16 11.40 8.33 12.23
C ASN A 16 11.56 7.35 11.07
N LEU A 17 10.88 7.60 9.95
CA LEU A 17 11.01 6.74 8.77
C LEU A 17 12.44 6.75 8.24
N SER A 18 12.91 5.57 7.80
CA SER A 18 14.19 5.45 7.12
C SER A 18 14.14 6.14 5.75
N ASP A 19 15.32 6.40 5.17
CA ASP A 19 15.40 6.95 3.81
C ASP A 19 14.72 6.02 2.79
N ASN A 20 14.87 4.70 2.98
CA ASN A 20 14.23 3.74 2.11
C ASN A 20 12.70 3.80 2.20
N GLN A 21 12.15 3.90 3.40
CA GLN A 21 10.71 4.04 3.59
C GLN A 21 10.17 5.34 2.97
N ARG A 22 10.89 6.45 3.11
CA ARG A 22 10.52 7.71 2.47
C ARG A 22 10.51 7.58 0.95
N ALA A 23 11.53 6.94 0.39
CA ALA A 23 11.60 6.71 -1.06
C ALA A 23 10.44 5.83 -1.54
N GLN A 24 10.07 4.81 -0.76
CA GLN A 24 8.94 3.93 -1.09
C GLN A 24 7.62 4.71 -1.10
N PHE A 25 7.36 5.54 -0.10
CA PHE A 25 6.15 6.37 -0.09
C PHE A 25 6.16 7.40 -1.23
N ALA A 26 7.31 7.96 -1.57
CA ALA A 26 7.42 8.92 -2.66
C ALA A 26 7.08 8.29 -4.02
N LYS A 27 7.40 7.02 -4.22
CA LYS A 27 7.12 6.29 -5.46
C LYS A 27 5.71 5.71 -5.52
N LEU A 28 5.07 5.56 -4.39
CA LEU A 28 3.84 4.78 -4.26
C LEU A 28 2.73 5.26 -5.20
N HIS A 29 2.46 6.56 -5.19
CA HIS A 29 1.41 7.14 -6.03
C HIS A 29 1.67 6.90 -7.52
N ASP A 30 2.89 7.19 -7.97
CA ASP A 30 3.25 7.07 -9.38
C ASP A 30 3.14 5.61 -9.86
N LEU A 31 3.52 4.66 -9.03
CA LEU A 31 3.39 3.24 -9.36
C LEU A 31 1.92 2.82 -9.50
N TYR A 32 1.06 3.28 -8.60
CA TYR A 32 -0.38 3.00 -8.72
C TYR A 32 -0.98 3.61 -9.98
N VAL A 33 -0.62 4.85 -10.31
CA VAL A 33 -1.08 5.51 -11.53
C VAL A 33 -0.61 4.73 -12.76
N GLU A 34 0.68 4.36 -12.80
CA GLU A 34 1.26 3.61 -13.91
C GLU A 34 0.57 2.26 -14.13
N TRP A 35 0.50 1.44 -13.10
CA TRP A 35 -0.04 0.08 -13.23
C TRP A 35 -1.55 0.05 -13.38
N ASN A 36 -2.25 0.98 -12.75
CA ASN A 36 -3.68 1.10 -12.97
C ASN A 36 -3.99 1.47 -14.42
N ALA A 37 -3.20 2.35 -15.02
CA ALA A 37 -3.38 2.73 -16.43
C ALA A 37 -3.15 1.54 -17.36
N LYS A 38 -2.15 0.68 -17.07
CA LYS A 38 -1.84 -0.51 -17.87
C LYS A 38 -2.88 -1.61 -17.73
N ILE A 39 -3.41 -1.81 -16.51
CA ILE A 39 -4.31 -2.94 -16.20
C ILE A 39 -5.77 -2.51 -16.22
N ASN A 40 -6.03 -1.21 -16.08
CA ASN A 40 -7.36 -0.59 -16.16
C ASN A 40 -8.33 -1.14 -15.10
N VAL A 41 -7.90 -1.11 -13.83
CA VAL A 41 -8.71 -1.58 -12.69
C VAL A 41 -9.62 -0.48 -12.15
N ILE A 42 -9.14 0.78 -12.14
CA ILE A 42 -9.85 1.94 -11.63
C ILE A 42 -9.78 3.04 -12.68
N SER A 43 -10.84 3.84 -12.84
CA SER A 43 -10.82 4.95 -13.80
C SER A 43 -9.76 5.99 -13.40
N ARG A 44 -9.17 6.66 -14.39
CA ARG A 44 -8.17 7.72 -14.15
C ARG A 44 -8.73 8.85 -13.30
N LYS A 45 -10.01 9.11 -13.45
CA LYS A 45 -10.70 10.19 -12.74
C LYS A 45 -10.73 9.94 -11.23
N ASP A 46 -10.84 8.68 -10.83
CA ASP A 46 -11.08 8.31 -9.43
C ASP A 46 -9.82 7.89 -8.68
N ILE A 47 -8.73 7.60 -9.41
CA ILE A 47 -7.53 7.01 -8.79
C ILE A 47 -6.92 7.88 -7.69
N ASP A 48 -6.84 9.19 -7.89
CA ASP A 48 -6.22 10.10 -6.92
C ASP A 48 -7.01 10.17 -5.63
N GLU A 49 -8.33 10.27 -5.74
CA GLU A 49 -9.21 10.36 -4.58
C GLU A 49 -9.21 9.07 -3.78
N LEU A 50 -9.32 7.94 -4.46
CA LEU A 50 -9.26 6.63 -3.82
C LEU A 50 -7.92 6.40 -3.15
N TYR A 51 -6.84 6.75 -3.84
CA TYR A 51 -5.49 6.64 -3.31
C TYR A 51 -5.36 7.45 -2.01
N THR A 52 -5.80 8.71 -2.01
CA THR A 52 -5.75 9.57 -0.84
C THR A 52 -6.47 8.94 0.36
N ARG A 53 -7.70 8.48 0.15
CA ARG A 53 -8.49 7.85 1.21
C ARG A 53 -7.84 6.60 1.75
N HIS A 54 -7.32 5.76 0.86
CA HIS A 54 -6.71 4.48 1.27
C HIS A 54 -5.43 4.70 2.05
N VAL A 55 -4.59 5.64 1.63
CA VAL A 55 -3.35 5.95 2.36
C VAL A 55 -3.68 6.51 3.74
N LEU A 56 -4.59 7.47 3.82
CA LEU A 56 -4.99 8.05 5.12
C LEU A 56 -5.56 6.99 6.06
N ARG A 57 -6.38 6.09 5.56
CA ARG A 57 -6.93 4.99 6.34
C ARG A 57 -5.82 4.06 6.86
N SER A 58 -4.86 3.75 5.99
CA SER A 58 -3.73 2.90 6.36
C SER A 58 -2.89 3.53 7.46
N LEU A 59 -2.63 4.84 7.37
CA LEU A 59 -1.91 5.56 8.40
C LEU A 59 -2.68 5.54 9.73
N GLY A 60 -4.00 5.69 9.68
CA GLY A 60 -4.85 5.59 10.87
C GLY A 60 -4.75 4.23 11.55
N ILE A 61 -4.76 3.15 10.76
CA ILE A 61 -4.59 1.79 11.28
C ILE A 61 -3.23 1.65 11.96
N ALA A 62 -2.17 2.15 11.32
CA ALA A 62 -0.82 2.06 11.85
C ALA A 62 -0.64 2.82 13.17
N LYS A 63 -1.47 3.83 13.44
CA LYS A 63 -1.43 4.57 14.70
C LYS A 63 -2.01 3.79 15.87
N ILE A 64 -2.95 2.90 15.62
CA ILE A 64 -3.64 2.14 16.68
C ILE A 64 -3.20 0.69 16.77
N MET A 65 -2.47 0.18 15.78
CA MET A 65 -1.98 -1.21 15.75
C MET A 65 -0.48 -1.23 15.60
N GLU A 66 0.19 -1.93 16.50
CA GLU A 66 1.61 -2.22 16.39
C GLU A 66 1.78 -3.68 16.00
N PHE A 67 2.54 -3.92 14.93
CA PHE A 67 2.87 -5.27 14.51
C PHE A 67 4.26 -5.61 15.01
N GLN A 68 4.38 -6.73 15.73
CA GLN A 68 5.67 -7.17 16.24
C GLN A 68 6.59 -7.61 15.10
N PRO A 69 7.91 -7.39 15.22
CA PRO A 69 8.87 -7.95 14.26
C PRO A 69 8.70 -9.46 14.15
N GLY A 70 8.67 -9.98 12.94
CA GLY A 70 8.46 -11.39 12.67
C GLY A 70 7.00 -11.83 12.66
N ALA A 71 6.06 -10.94 12.98
CA ALA A 71 4.64 -11.25 12.89
C ALA A 71 4.19 -11.40 11.43
N SER A 72 3.09 -12.13 11.24
CA SER A 72 2.44 -12.26 9.92
C SER A 72 1.04 -11.68 9.97
N VAL A 73 0.69 -10.90 8.96
CA VAL A 73 -0.62 -10.27 8.84
C VAL A 73 -1.24 -10.67 7.51
N MET A 74 -2.50 -11.06 7.53
CA MET A 74 -3.24 -11.39 6.32
C MET A 74 -4.27 -10.31 6.06
N ASP A 75 -4.25 -9.75 4.84
CA ASP A 75 -5.23 -8.77 4.38
C ASP A 75 -6.14 -9.45 3.36
N VAL A 76 -7.33 -9.85 3.81
CA VAL A 76 -8.32 -10.55 2.98
C VAL A 76 -9.19 -9.53 2.26
N GLY A 77 -9.30 -9.67 0.94
CA GLY A 77 -10.01 -8.70 0.13
C GLY A 77 -9.23 -7.41 -0.01
N THR A 78 -7.91 -7.53 -0.21
CA THR A 78 -6.99 -6.39 -0.25
C THR A 78 -7.29 -5.38 -1.35
N GLY A 79 -8.02 -5.79 -2.39
CA GLY A 79 -8.29 -4.95 -3.55
C GLY A 79 -6.98 -4.56 -4.24
N GLY A 80 -6.75 -3.27 -4.39
CA GLY A 80 -5.51 -2.73 -4.97
C GLY A 80 -4.30 -2.74 -4.06
N GLY A 81 -4.38 -3.38 -2.89
CA GLY A 81 -3.26 -3.47 -1.95
C GLY A 81 -3.38 -2.58 -0.72
N PHE A 82 -4.60 -2.20 -0.36
CA PHE A 82 -4.85 -1.35 0.80
C PHE A 82 -5.67 -2.09 1.86
N PRO A 83 -5.30 -1.98 3.12
CA PRO A 83 -4.20 -1.18 3.67
C PRO A 83 -2.82 -1.86 3.60
N GLY A 84 -2.73 -3.06 3.02
CA GLY A 84 -1.55 -3.92 3.09
C GLY A 84 -0.25 -3.28 2.62
N ILE A 85 -0.22 -2.63 1.44
CA ILE A 85 1.02 -2.05 0.90
C ILE A 85 1.55 -0.91 1.77
N PRO A 86 0.75 0.11 2.15
CA PRO A 86 1.26 1.14 3.06
C PRO A 86 1.72 0.59 4.41
N LEU A 87 1.01 -0.40 4.97
CA LEU A 87 1.43 -1.02 6.21
C LEU A 87 2.75 -1.79 6.07
N ALA A 88 2.96 -2.44 4.93
CA ALA A 88 4.21 -3.14 4.66
C ALA A 88 5.40 -2.20 4.58
N ILE A 89 5.20 -0.97 4.08
CA ILE A 89 6.25 0.06 4.09
C ILE A 89 6.56 0.48 5.53
N LEU A 90 5.53 0.70 6.35
CA LEU A 90 5.70 1.15 7.73
C LEU A 90 6.26 0.08 8.65
N PHE A 91 5.98 -1.19 8.38
CA PHE A 91 6.40 -2.32 9.21
C PHE A 91 7.23 -3.31 8.39
N PRO A 92 8.48 -2.96 8.05
CA PRO A 92 9.29 -3.78 7.12
C PRO A 92 9.68 -5.16 7.68
N GLU A 93 9.59 -5.35 8.98
CA GLU A 93 9.92 -6.64 9.63
C GLU A 93 8.69 -7.54 9.83
N THR A 94 7.51 -7.08 9.43
CA THR A 94 6.26 -7.84 9.50
C THR A 94 5.95 -8.39 8.11
N GLN A 95 5.54 -9.66 8.03
CA GLN A 95 5.18 -10.30 6.77
C GLN A 95 3.70 -10.06 6.48
N PHE A 96 3.41 -9.54 5.29
CA PHE A 96 2.04 -9.26 4.85
C PHE A 96 1.64 -10.20 3.72
N TYR A 97 0.51 -10.88 3.90
CA TYR A 97 -0.11 -11.74 2.89
C TYR A 97 -1.38 -11.05 2.41
N LEU A 98 -1.37 -10.62 1.16
CA LEU A 98 -2.47 -9.87 0.56
C LEU A 98 -3.22 -10.78 -0.40
N ILE A 99 -4.49 -11.02 -0.14
CA ILE A 99 -5.29 -11.91 -0.98
C ILE A 99 -6.54 -11.21 -1.49
N ASP A 100 -6.92 -11.54 -2.71
CA ASP A 100 -8.16 -11.08 -3.32
C ASP A 100 -8.62 -12.10 -4.34
N VAL A 101 -9.92 -12.12 -4.63
CA VAL A 101 -10.49 -13.02 -5.63
C VAL A 101 -10.26 -12.51 -7.06
N ILE A 102 -9.95 -11.24 -7.22
CA ILE A 102 -9.83 -10.59 -8.53
C ILE A 102 -8.37 -10.56 -8.99
N ALA A 103 -8.06 -11.36 -10.01
CA ALA A 103 -6.69 -11.50 -10.52
C ALA A 103 -6.06 -10.18 -10.97
N LYS A 104 -6.82 -9.31 -11.62
CA LYS A 104 -6.31 -8.00 -12.09
C LYS A 104 -5.81 -7.14 -10.94
N LYS A 105 -6.52 -7.14 -9.81
CA LYS A 105 -6.13 -6.38 -8.63
C LYS A 105 -4.84 -6.92 -8.02
N ILE A 106 -4.74 -8.24 -7.91
CA ILE A 106 -3.53 -8.88 -7.41
C ILE A 106 -2.32 -8.60 -8.31
N ARG A 107 -2.53 -8.52 -9.62
CA ARG A 107 -1.45 -8.14 -10.53
C ARG A 107 -0.93 -6.73 -10.25
N VAL A 108 -1.83 -5.77 -10.03
CA VAL A 108 -1.42 -4.41 -9.64
C VAL A 108 -0.62 -4.44 -8.34
N VAL A 109 -1.10 -5.16 -7.34
CA VAL A 109 -0.42 -5.28 -6.04
C VAL A 109 1.00 -5.82 -6.21
N ASN A 110 1.17 -6.91 -6.96
CA ASN A 110 2.48 -7.51 -7.18
C ASN A 110 3.44 -6.57 -7.90
N GLU A 111 2.95 -5.87 -8.93
CA GLU A 111 3.79 -4.93 -9.68
C GLU A 111 4.17 -3.71 -8.84
N VAL A 112 3.26 -3.19 -8.05
CA VAL A 112 3.55 -2.07 -7.13
C VAL A 112 4.56 -2.52 -6.07
N ALA A 113 4.34 -3.67 -5.45
CA ALA A 113 5.27 -4.19 -4.44
C ALA A 113 6.68 -4.41 -5.02
N ALA A 114 6.77 -4.97 -6.23
CA ALA A 114 8.04 -5.15 -6.91
C ALA A 114 8.72 -3.81 -7.23
N GLY A 115 7.95 -2.85 -7.74
CA GLY A 115 8.46 -1.52 -8.05
C GLY A 115 8.97 -0.76 -6.83
N LEU A 116 8.40 -1.04 -5.66
CA LEU A 116 8.86 -0.47 -4.39
C LEU A 116 10.02 -1.25 -3.77
N GLY A 117 10.33 -2.44 -4.27
CA GLY A 117 11.35 -3.29 -3.67
C GLY A 117 10.95 -3.88 -2.33
N LEU A 118 9.65 -4.07 -2.08
CA LEU A 118 9.18 -4.67 -0.84
C LEU A 118 9.49 -6.16 -0.81
N THR A 119 10.09 -6.62 0.29
CA THR A 119 10.45 -8.03 0.50
C THR A 119 9.49 -8.72 1.47
N ASN A 120 8.59 -7.99 2.08
CA ASN A 120 7.68 -8.47 3.13
C ASN A 120 6.23 -8.56 2.67
N VAL A 121 5.98 -8.60 1.36
CA VAL A 121 4.64 -8.72 0.79
C VAL A 121 4.57 -9.94 -0.10
N LYS A 122 3.53 -10.74 0.08
CA LYS A 122 3.16 -11.82 -0.84
C LYS A 122 1.69 -11.63 -1.18
N ALA A 123 1.40 -11.48 -2.46
CA ALA A 123 0.03 -11.25 -2.93
C ALA A 123 -0.41 -12.39 -3.84
N GLU A 124 -1.58 -12.95 -3.57
CA GLU A 124 -2.10 -14.10 -4.32
C GLU A 124 -3.59 -13.95 -4.57
N GLN A 125 -4.02 -14.37 -5.76
CA GLN A 125 -5.44 -14.56 -6.04
C GLN A 125 -5.91 -15.79 -5.29
N MET A 126 -6.92 -15.60 -4.44
CA MET A 126 -7.41 -16.70 -3.61
C MET A 126 -8.84 -16.42 -3.16
N ARG A 127 -9.67 -17.46 -3.16
CA ARG A 127 -10.99 -17.38 -2.54
C ARG A 127 -10.85 -17.74 -1.07
N ALA A 128 -11.35 -16.85 -0.21
CA ALA A 128 -11.48 -17.14 1.21
C ALA A 128 -12.81 -17.89 1.41
N GLU A 129 -12.74 -19.20 1.62
CA GLU A 129 -13.92 -20.02 1.94
C GLU A 129 -13.90 -20.38 3.42
#